data_d4fe975b3af3788237bf3680782f79e4
#
_entry.id   d4fe975b3af3788237bf3680782f79e4
#
_cell.length_a   1.000
_cell.length_b   1.000
_cell.length_c   1.000
_cell.angle_alpha   90.00
_cell.angle_beta   90.00
_cell.angle_gamma   90.00
#
_symmetry.space_group_name_H-M   'P 1'
#
loop_
_entity.id
_entity.type
_entity.pdbx_description
1 polymer ?
#
loop_
_entity_poly.entity_id
_entity_poly.type
_entity_poly.pdbx_seq_one_letter_code
_entity_poly.pdbx_strand_id
1 'polypeptide(L)'
;MSLVPYVVEQTNRGERSYDIFSRLLNDRIIILSEEVNSATASLIVAQMLYLEAQDPDKDIQFYINSPGGSVTDGMAIYDTMQFIKCDVSTICVGMAASMGAFLLSSGTKGKRLALPNAEIMIHQPSGGTQGQATDMQIQVERMLKIKQRLNEILAANTGKPLETIKVDTERDNFMTAEEAQAYGLVDKVIYKRQ
;
A
#
# COMPACT_ATOMS: atom_id res chain seq x y z
N MET A 1 1.56 -6.07 -23.43
CA MET A 1 0.30 -5.57 -22.85
C MET A 1 -0.63 -6.76 -22.66
N SER A 2 -0.96 -7.14 -21.46
CA SER A 2 -1.99 -8.15 -21.21
C SER A 2 -3.35 -7.56 -21.57
N LEU A 3 -4.20 -8.35 -22.25
CA LEU A 3 -5.57 -7.96 -22.59
C LEU A 3 -6.36 -7.80 -21.27
N VAL A 4 -6.89 -6.60 -21.04
CA VAL A 4 -7.80 -6.35 -19.91
C VAL A 4 -9.18 -6.85 -20.34
N PRO A 5 -9.79 -7.82 -19.63
CA PRO A 5 -11.11 -8.34 -19.99
C PRO A 5 -12.21 -7.31 -19.72
N TYR A 6 -13.25 -7.35 -20.55
CA TYR A 6 -14.46 -6.56 -20.40
C TYR A 6 -15.59 -7.41 -19.80
N VAL A 7 -16.39 -6.78 -18.96
CA VAL A 7 -17.60 -7.34 -18.35
C VAL A 7 -18.81 -6.57 -18.85
N VAL A 8 -19.84 -7.26 -19.31
CA VAL A 8 -21.12 -6.66 -19.72
C VAL A 8 -22.15 -6.92 -18.63
N GLU A 9 -22.73 -5.86 -18.10
CA GLU A 9 -23.83 -5.93 -17.13
C GLU A 9 -25.15 -5.48 -17.79
N GLN A 10 -26.20 -6.26 -17.58
CA GLN A 10 -27.54 -5.84 -17.94
C GLN A 10 -28.18 -5.03 -16.81
N THR A 11 -28.59 -3.83 -17.11
CA THR A 11 -29.29 -2.93 -16.18
C THR A 11 -30.69 -2.63 -16.70
N ASN A 12 -31.56 -2.09 -15.86
CA ASN A 12 -32.90 -1.62 -16.26
C ASN A 12 -32.86 -0.52 -17.33
N ARG A 13 -31.67 0.04 -17.63
CA ARG A 13 -31.46 1.10 -18.65
C ARG A 13 -30.68 0.61 -19.88
N GLY A 14 -30.49 -0.72 -20.02
CA GLY A 14 -29.74 -1.33 -21.11
C GLY A 14 -28.40 -1.95 -20.64
N GLU A 15 -27.61 -2.42 -21.61
CA GLU A 15 -26.31 -3.03 -21.37
C GLU A 15 -25.24 -1.95 -21.09
N ARG A 16 -24.37 -2.22 -20.12
CA ARG A 16 -23.17 -1.43 -19.84
C ARG A 16 -21.93 -2.32 -19.86
N SER A 17 -20.92 -1.88 -20.60
CA SER A 17 -19.63 -2.57 -20.68
C SER A 17 -18.61 -1.82 -19.83
N TYR A 18 -17.88 -2.56 -19.01
CA TYR A 18 -16.77 -2.07 -18.18
C TYR A 18 -15.54 -2.93 -18.43
N ASP A 19 -14.35 -2.34 -18.39
CA ASP A 19 -13.16 -3.15 -18.12
C ASP A 19 -13.20 -3.68 -16.66
N ILE A 20 -12.47 -4.76 -16.39
CA ILE A 20 -12.56 -5.42 -15.08
C ILE A 20 -12.16 -4.51 -13.91
N PHE A 21 -11.18 -3.61 -14.10
CA PHE A 21 -10.74 -2.71 -13.03
C PHE A 21 -11.79 -1.63 -12.75
N SER A 22 -12.38 -1.04 -13.79
CA SER A 22 -13.50 -0.10 -13.65
C SER A 22 -14.72 -0.76 -12.99
N ARG A 23 -14.96 -2.05 -13.29
CA ARG A 23 -16.05 -2.78 -12.65
C ARG A 23 -15.79 -3.01 -11.15
N LEU A 24 -14.56 -3.41 -10.80
CA LEU A 24 -14.16 -3.59 -9.39
C LEU A 24 -14.17 -2.27 -8.63
N LEU A 25 -13.80 -1.15 -9.27
CA LEU A 25 -13.84 0.17 -8.66
C LEU A 25 -15.27 0.56 -8.22
N ASN A 26 -16.30 0.15 -8.97
CA ASN A 26 -17.70 0.35 -8.57
C ASN A 26 -18.04 -0.39 -7.25
N ASP A 27 -17.33 -1.48 -6.95
CA ASP A 27 -17.43 -2.20 -5.68
C ASP A 27 -16.42 -1.69 -4.63
N ARG A 28 -15.83 -0.51 -4.87
CA ARG A 28 -14.87 0.18 -4.02
C ARG A 28 -13.56 -0.60 -3.83
N ILE A 29 -13.17 -1.37 -4.83
CA ILE A 29 -11.94 -2.17 -4.84
C ILE A 29 -10.90 -1.47 -5.70
N ILE A 30 -9.75 -1.18 -5.10
CA ILE A 30 -8.53 -0.67 -5.75
C ILE A 30 -7.47 -1.76 -5.69
N ILE A 31 -6.70 -1.94 -6.77
CA ILE A 31 -5.65 -2.95 -6.86
C ILE A 31 -4.32 -2.28 -7.20
N LEU A 32 -3.32 -2.49 -6.35
CA LEU A 32 -1.91 -2.22 -6.63
C LEU A 32 -1.22 -3.57 -6.89
N SER A 33 -0.99 -3.91 -8.17
CA SER A 33 -0.40 -5.19 -8.60
C SER A 33 0.95 -5.05 -9.30
N GLU A 34 1.64 -3.93 -9.10
CA GLU A 34 2.92 -3.63 -9.73
C GLU A 34 3.77 -2.74 -8.83
N GLU A 35 4.91 -2.29 -9.34
CA GLU A 35 5.81 -1.37 -8.65
C GLU A 35 5.14 -0.01 -8.40
N VAL A 36 5.39 0.56 -7.22
CA VAL A 36 4.97 1.92 -6.86
C VAL A 36 5.81 2.94 -7.63
N ASN A 37 5.17 3.69 -8.50
CA ASN A 37 5.75 4.76 -9.30
C ASN A 37 4.76 5.91 -9.49
N SER A 38 5.15 6.96 -10.18
CA SER A 38 4.31 8.16 -10.35
C SER A 38 2.99 7.89 -11.07
N ALA A 39 2.96 6.95 -12.02
CA ALA A 39 1.74 6.60 -12.75
C ALA A 39 0.77 5.80 -11.88
N THR A 40 1.26 4.74 -11.20
CA THR A 40 0.43 3.92 -10.30
C THR A 40 -0.08 4.73 -9.11
N ALA A 41 0.77 5.58 -8.52
CA ALA A 41 0.36 6.44 -7.42
C ALA A 41 -0.72 7.43 -7.83
N SER A 42 -0.57 8.10 -8.98
CA SER A 42 -1.56 9.04 -9.49
C SER A 42 -2.92 8.39 -9.72
N LEU A 43 -2.93 7.15 -10.26
CA LEU A 43 -4.16 6.40 -10.50
C LEU A 43 -4.84 6.01 -9.16
N ILE A 44 -4.08 5.51 -8.18
CA ILE A 44 -4.61 5.09 -6.88
C ILE A 44 -5.17 6.31 -6.13
N VAL A 45 -4.44 7.43 -6.10
CA VAL A 45 -4.90 8.68 -5.50
C VAL A 45 -6.20 9.15 -6.13
N ALA A 46 -6.28 9.18 -7.47
CA ALA A 46 -7.48 9.58 -8.18
C ALA A 46 -8.68 8.66 -7.87
N GLN A 47 -8.46 7.34 -7.79
CA GLN A 47 -9.49 6.37 -7.43
C GLN A 47 -9.96 6.55 -5.97
N MET A 48 -9.07 6.81 -5.02
CA MET A 48 -9.44 7.07 -3.62
C MET A 48 -10.29 8.33 -3.48
N LEU A 49 -9.88 9.43 -4.12
CA LEU A 49 -10.65 10.69 -4.11
C LEU A 49 -12.01 10.54 -4.80
N TYR A 50 -12.07 9.78 -5.90
CA TYR A 50 -13.33 9.49 -6.58
C TYR A 50 -14.28 8.70 -5.67
N LEU A 51 -13.79 7.66 -4.98
CA LEU A 51 -14.60 6.83 -4.09
C LEU A 51 -15.08 7.61 -2.86
N GLU A 52 -14.25 8.47 -2.29
CA GLU A 52 -14.66 9.37 -1.21
C GLU A 52 -15.79 10.30 -1.65
N ALA A 53 -15.67 10.89 -2.84
CA ALA A 53 -16.70 11.77 -3.39
C ALA A 53 -18.04 11.03 -3.67
N GLN A 54 -18.00 9.72 -3.92
CA GLN A 54 -19.21 8.92 -4.11
C GLN A 54 -19.91 8.58 -2.80
N ASP A 55 -19.17 8.16 -1.78
CA ASP A 55 -19.71 7.81 -0.46
C ASP A 55 -18.57 7.82 0.58
N PRO A 56 -18.46 8.86 1.40
CA PRO A 56 -17.38 8.97 2.39
C PRO A 56 -17.51 8.01 3.58
N ASP A 57 -18.68 7.39 3.78
CA ASP A 57 -18.97 6.56 4.95
C ASP A 57 -18.70 5.06 4.67
N LYS A 58 -18.38 4.70 3.41
CA LYS A 58 -18.08 3.32 3.03
C LYS A 58 -16.60 3.08 2.89
N ASP A 59 -16.16 1.91 3.35
CA ASP A 59 -14.78 1.46 3.25
C ASP A 59 -14.29 1.36 1.80
N ILE A 60 -13.02 1.63 1.61
CA ILE A 60 -12.27 1.31 0.39
C ILE A 60 -11.48 0.02 0.65
N GLN A 61 -11.57 -0.95 -0.26
CA GLN A 61 -10.77 -2.18 -0.21
C GLN A 61 -9.54 -2.01 -1.11
N PHE A 62 -8.37 -1.91 -0.48
CA PHE A 62 -7.10 -1.71 -1.19
C PHE A 62 -6.28 -3.00 -1.20
N TYR A 63 -6.31 -3.72 -2.32
CA TYR A 63 -5.56 -4.96 -2.54
C TYR A 63 -4.15 -4.64 -2.98
N ILE A 64 -3.16 -5.27 -2.34
CA ILE A 64 -1.74 -5.02 -2.56
C ILE A 64 -1.04 -6.33 -2.92
N ASN A 65 -0.41 -6.34 -4.10
CA ASN A 65 0.53 -7.34 -4.59
C ASN A 65 1.70 -6.61 -5.26
N SER A 66 2.61 -6.07 -4.47
CA SER A 66 3.62 -5.12 -4.96
C SER A 66 4.99 -5.37 -4.31
N PRO A 67 6.07 -5.31 -5.10
CA PRO A 67 7.43 -5.36 -4.57
C PRO A 67 7.85 -4.04 -3.88
N GLY A 68 6.99 -3.02 -3.87
CA GLY A 68 7.33 -1.68 -3.43
C GLY A 68 7.71 -0.76 -4.57
N GLY A 69 8.63 0.16 -4.34
CA GLY A 69 9.10 1.11 -5.36
C GLY A 69 9.36 2.51 -4.79
N SER A 70 9.02 3.55 -5.54
CA SER A 70 9.29 4.95 -5.19
C SER A 70 8.67 5.35 -3.85
N VAL A 71 9.51 5.78 -2.92
CA VAL A 71 9.06 6.25 -1.60
C VAL A 71 8.21 7.51 -1.73
N THR A 72 8.60 8.46 -2.58
CA THR A 72 7.86 9.71 -2.74
C THR A 72 6.45 9.46 -3.26
N ASP A 73 6.31 8.57 -4.25
CA ASP A 73 5.02 8.21 -4.84
C ASP A 73 4.17 7.38 -3.85
N GLY A 74 4.81 6.49 -3.10
CA GLY A 74 4.13 5.75 -2.03
C GLY A 74 3.65 6.64 -0.89
N MET A 75 4.41 7.69 -0.54
CA MET A 75 3.94 8.68 0.45
C MET A 75 2.73 9.48 -0.06
N ALA A 76 2.61 9.74 -1.36
CA ALA A 76 1.40 10.36 -1.92
C ALA A 76 0.15 9.47 -1.72
N ILE A 77 0.29 8.15 -1.91
CA ILE A 77 -0.79 7.20 -1.62
C ILE A 77 -1.10 7.20 -0.12
N TYR A 78 -0.06 7.07 0.73
CA TYR A 78 -0.19 7.06 2.19
C TYR A 78 -0.93 8.30 2.70
N ASP A 79 -0.46 9.49 2.31
CA ASP A 79 -1.07 10.74 2.76
C ASP A 79 -2.54 10.83 2.30
N THR A 80 -2.87 10.34 1.10
CA THR A 80 -4.25 10.27 0.61
C THR A 80 -5.09 9.31 1.46
N MET A 81 -4.57 8.12 1.80
CA MET A 81 -5.25 7.17 2.69
C MET A 81 -5.59 7.79 4.06
N GLN A 82 -4.69 8.65 4.58
CA GLN A 82 -4.90 9.32 5.87
C GLN A 82 -5.79 10.57 5.76
N PHE A 83 -5.85 11.19 4.58
CA PHE A 83 -6.56 12.44 4.33
C PHE A 83 -8.06 12.24 4.10
N ILE A 84 -8.44 11.19 3.36
CA ILE A 84 -9.84 10.89 3.02
C ILE A 84 -10.61 10.43 4.25
N LYS A 85 -11.94 10.62 4.23
CA LYS A 85 -12.84 10.21 5.32
C LYS A 85 -13.14 8.73 5.36
N CYS A 86 -13.06 8.05 4.19
CA CYS A 86 -13.30 6.61 4.10
C CYS A 86 -12.25 5.84 4.91
N ASP A 87 -12.67 4.81 5.62
CA ASP A 87 -11.73 3.80 6.09
C ASP A 87 -11.12 3.03 4.91
N VAL A 88 -9.81 2.81 4.96
CA VAL A 88 -9.10 2.04 3.93
C VAL A 88 -8.71 0.67 4.51
N SER A 89 -9.42 -0.36 4.08
CA SER A 89 -9.06 -1.74 4.38
C SER A 89 -7.97 -2.20 3.41
N THR A 90 -6.80 -2.55 3.93
CA THR A 90 -5.67 -3.05 3.11
C THR A 90 -5.61 -4.57 3.15
N ILE A 91 -5.40 -5.19 1.98
CA ILE A 91 -5.37 -6.65 1.85
C ILE A 91 -4.13 -7.09 1.06
N CYS A 92 -3.21 -7.81 1.68
CA CYS A 92 -2.07 -8.40 0.99
C CYS A 92 -2.49 -9.68 0.26
N VAL A 93 -2.19 -9.73 -1.06
CA VAL A 93 -2.40 -10.90 -1.93
C VAL A 93 -1.07 -11.19 -2.64
N GLY A 94 -0.48 -12.33 -2.37
CA GLY A 94 0.84 -12.69 -2.91
C GLY A 94 1.96 -12.02 -2.14
N MET A 95 2.33 -10.77 -2.45
CA MET A 95 3.44 -10.08 -1.81
C MET A 95 3.11 -8.62 -1.49
N ALA A 96 3.57 -8.16 -0.33
CA ALA A 96 3.70 -6.73 -0.04
C ALA A 96 5.11 -6.47 0.51
N ALA A 97 6.00 -5.95 -0.33
CA ALA A 97 7.38 -5.69 0.05
C ALA A 97 7.70 -4.19 0.06
N SER A 98 8.64 -3.78 0.93
CA SER A 98 9.16 -2.42 0.96
C SER A 98 8.04 -1.38 1.08
N MET A 99 7.89 -0.47 0.12
CA MET A 99 6.80 0.50 0.09
C MET A 99 5.41 -0.17 0.05
N GLY A 100 5.28 -1.38 -0.51
CA GLY A 100 4.05 -2.18 -0.47
C GLY A 100 3.67 -2.61 0.96
N ALA A 101 4.65 -3.06 1.76
CA ALA A 101 4.44 -3.41 3.16
C ALA A 101 4.11 -2.17 4.01
N PHE A 102 4.75 -1.05 3.70
CA PHE A 102 4.45 0.24 4.34
C PHE A 102 2.99 0.64 4.13
N LEU A 103 2.50 0.61 2.88
CA LEU A 103 1.11 0.90 2.54
C LEU A 103 0.14 -0.10 3.17
N LEU A 104 0.49 -1.40 3.18
CA LEU A 104 -0.31 -2.45 3.82
C LEU A 104 -0.52 -2.14 5.32
N SER A 105 0.56 -1.81 6.02
CA SER A 105 0.52 -1.49 7.45
C SER A 105 -0.22 -0.19 7.77
N SER A 106 -0.43 0.66 6.77
CA SER A 106 -1.01 2.01 6.89
C SER A 106 -2.52 2.06 6.70
N GLY A 107 -3.17 0.91 6.46
CA GLY A 107 -4.62 0.80 6.44
C GLY A 107 -5.25 1.11 7.79
N THR A 108 -6.56 1.31 7.79
CA THR A 108 -7.34 1.56 9.02
C THR A 108 -7.14 0.43 10.01
N LYS A 109 -6.83 0.75 11.25
CA LYS A 109 -6.56 -0.24 12.31
C LYS A 109 -7.76 -1.17 12.50
N GLY A 110 -7.50 -2.47 12.57
CA GLY A 110 -8.53 -3.52 12.59
C GLY A 110 -8.97 -3.99 11.19
N LYS A 111 -8.56 -3.28 10.11
CA LYS A 111 -8.94 -3.57 8.72
C LYS A 111 -7.72 -3.86 7.82
N ARG A 112 -6.56 -4.17 8.41
CA ARG A 112 -5.33 -4.55 7.68
C ARG A 112 -5.25 -6.08 7.63
N LEU A 113 -5.28 -6.63 6.44
CA LEU A 113 -5.51 -8.06 6.22
C LEU A 113 -4.40 -8.67 5.36
N ALA A 114 -4.16 -9.97 5.50
CA ALA A 114 -3.33 -10.75 4.60
C ALA A 114 -4.00 -12.08 4.25
N LEU A 115 -3.79 -12.58 3.03
CA LEU A 115 -4.12 -13.95 2.68
C LEU A 115 -3.06 -14.90 3.25
N PRO A 116 -3.38 -16.18 3.51
CA PRO A 116 -2.54 -17.07 4.32
C PRO A 116 -1.17 -17.40 3.68
N ASN A 117 -1.04 -17.28 2.36
CA ASN A 117 0.23 -17.51 1.66
C ASN A 117 0.90 -16.18 1.21
N ALA A 118 0.46 -15.05 1.76
CA ALA A 118 1.09 -13.78 1.45
C ALA A 118 2.43 -13.65 2.17
N GLU A 119 3.40 -13.03 1.49
CA GLU A 119 4.71 -12.68 2.02
C GLU A 119 4.80 -11.17 2.22
N ILE A 120 5.25 -10.74 3.38
CA ILE A 120 5.42 -9.33 3.71
C ILE A 120 6.90 -9.07 4.02
N MET A 121 7.47 -8.02 3.43
CA MET A 121 8.88 -7.67 3.65
C MET A 121 9.03 -6.20 3.98
N ILE A 122 9.72 -5.92 5.08
CA ILE A 122 10.11 -4.57 5.48
C ILE A 122 11.63 -4.40 5.40
N HIS A 123 12.07 -3.24 5.00
CA HIS A 123 13.46 -2.83 5.00
C HIS A 123 13.61 -1.30 4.93
N GLN A 124 14.82 -0.79 5.13
CA GLN A 124 15.12 0.63 4.97
C GLN A 124 15.04 1.08 3.51
N PRO A 125 14.79 2.38 3.23
CA PRO A 125 14.83 2.89 1.87
C PRO A 125 16.23 2.71 1.27
N SER A 126 16.27 2.27 0.02
CA SER A 126 17.49 2.20 -0.77
C SER A 126 17.55 3.32 -1.79
N GLY A 127 18.74 3.73 -2.17
CA GLY A 127 18.95 4.73 -3.19
C GLY A 127 20.43 4.94 -3.46
N GLY A 128 20.72 5.68 -4.52
CA GLY A 128 22.07 6.06 -4.89
C GLY A 128 22.13 7.54 -5.28
N THR A 129 23.30 8.12 -5.19
CA THR A 129 23.55 9.49 -5.63
C THR A 129 24.91 9.60 -6.31
N GLN A 130 25.01 10.47 -7.30
CA GLN A 130 26.23 10.79 -8.03
C GLN A 130 26.27 12.29 -8.28
N GLY A 131 27.46 12.87 -8.23
CA GLY A 131 27.64 14.31 -8.46
C GLY A 131 28.71 14.92 -7.58
N GLN A 132 28.62 16.22 -7.34
CA GLN A 132 29.55 16.95 -6.45
C GLN A 132 29.34 16.52 -4.99
N ALA A 133 30.40 16.57 -4.19
CA ALA A 133 30.39 16.10 -2.79
C ALA A 133 29.24 16.73 -1.97
N THR A 134 29.03 18.04 -2.10
CA THR A 134 27.96 18.76 -1.39
C THR A 134 26.57 18.29 -1.83
N ASP A 135 26.36 18.06 -3.13
CA ASP A 135 25.07 17.56 -3.64
C ASP A 135 24.80 16.14 -3.15
N MET A 136 25.83 15.29 -3.11
CA MET A 136 25.72 13.94 -2.54
C MET A 136 25.37 13.98 -1.05
N GLN A 137 25.99 14.87 -0.28
CA GLN A 137 25.67 15.05 1.13
C GLN A 137 24.20 15.43 1.34
N ILE A 138 23.69 16.39 0.57
CA ILE A 138 22.27 16.81 0.62
C ILE A 138 21.34 15.61 0.38
N GLN A 139 21.65 14.77 -0.61
CA GLN A 139 20.84 13.58 -0.90
C GLN A 139 20.91 12.53 0.21
N VAL A 140 22.07 12.30 0.80
CA VAL A 140 22.21 11.38 1.95
C VAL A 140 21.42 11.89 3.15
N GLU A 141 21.53 13.17 3.50
CA GLU A 141 20.77 13.76 4.60
C GLU A 141 19.26 13.67 4.37
N ARG A 142 18.80 13.90 3.12
CA ARG A 142 17.40 13.69 2.75
C ARG A 142 16.96 12.25 2.93
N MET A 143 17.76 11.28 2.49
CA MET A 143 17.47 9.85 2.63
C MET A 143 17.37 9.43 4.10
N LEU A 144 18.26 9.93 4.96
CA LEU A 144 18.21 9.66 6.40
C LEU A 144 16.93 10.22 7.06
N LYS A 145 16.49 11.41 6.66
CA LYS A 145 15.22 11.98 7.12
C LYS A 145 14.03 11.14 6.68
N ILE A 146 14.03 10.64 5.44
CA ILE A 146 13.00 9.73 4.93
C ILE A 146 13.00 8.42 5.72
N LYS A 147 14.16 7.79 5.92
CA LYS A 147 14.31 6.57 6.73
C LYS A 147 13.71 6.75 8.12
N GLN A 148 14.06 7.84 8.80
CA GLN A 148 13.52 8.15 10.13
C GLN A 148 11.99 8.28 10.09
N ARG A 149 11.44 9.01 9.12
CA ARG A 149 9.99 9.21 8.99
C ARG A 149 9.23 7.91 8.74
N LEU A 150 9.74 7.05 7.85
CA LEU A 150 9.13 5.74 7.57
C LEU A 150 9.13 4.85 8.82
N ASN A 151 10.25 4.83 9.57
CA ASN A 151 10.37 4.05 10.80
C ASN A 151 9.40 4.54 11.89
N GLU A 152 9.21 5.85 12.03
CA GLU A 152 8.24 6.44 12.98
C GLU A 152 6.80 6.02 12.64
N ILE A 153 6.44 6.04 11.37
CA ILE A 153 5.11 5.61 10.91
C ILE A 153 4.93 4.10 11.12
N LEU A 154 5.93 3.28 10.77
CA LEU A 154 5.87 1.83 11.02
C LEU A 154 5.76 1.52 12.51
N ALA A 155 6.47 2.24 13.37
CA ALA A 155 6.37 2.08 14.82
C ALA A 155 4.96 2.39 15.32
N ALA A 156 4.35 3.48 14.83
CA ALA A 156 2.97 3.85 15.17
C ALA A 156 1.95 2.81 14.66
N ASN A 157 2.13 2.31 13.43
CA ASN A 157 1.23 1.33 12.81
C ASN A 157 1.30 -0.03 13.50
N THR A 158 2.49 -0.50 13.86
CA THR A 158 2.72 -1.83 14.45
C THR A 158 2.58 -1.85 15.97
N GLY A 159 2.73 -0.70 16.62
CA GLY A 159 2.81 -0.59 18.08
C GLY A 159 4.15 -1.02 18.67
N LYS A 160 5.16 -1.29 17.82
CA LYS A 160 6.51 -1.64 18.30
C LYS A 160 7.33 -0.40 18.64
N PRO A 161 8.30 -0.53 19.57
CA PRO A 161 9.25 0.55 19.84
C PRO A 161 10.01 0.96 18.57
N LEU A 162 10.26 2.26 18.41
CA LEU A 162 11.01 2.80 17.26
C LEU A 162 12.39 2.13 17.09
N GLU A 163 13.08 1.87 18.18
CA GLU A 163 14.40 1.22 18.12
C GLU A 163 14.32 -0.22 17.60
N THR A 164 13.25 -0.95 17.91
CA THR A 164 12.97 -2.27 17.32
C THR A 164 12.77 -2.16 15.80
N ILE A 165 11.94 -1.21 15.36
CA ILE A 165 11.70 -0.98 13.92
C ILE A 165 13.01 -0.63 13.20
N LYS A 166 13.87 0.22 13.78
CA LYS A 166 15.16 0.58 13.19
C LYS A 166 16.07 -0.63 12.96
N VAL A 167 16.08 -1.57 13.91
CA VAL A 167 16.88 -2.81 13.80
C VAL A 167 16.26 -3.75 12.76
N ASP A 168 14.96 -3.96 12.83
CA ASP A 168 14.24 -4.94 12.00
C ASP A 168 14.14 -4.51 10.52
N THR A 169 14.24 -3.21 10.24
CA THR A 169 14.26 -2.66 8.87
C THR A 169 15.67 -2.42 8.32
N GLU A 170 16.72 -2.71 9.07
CA GLU A 170 18.10 -2.44 8.61
C GLU A 170 18.48 -3.29 7.38
N ARG A 171 17.91 -4.48 7.26
CA ARG A 171 18.03 -5.39 6.11
C ARG A 171 16.66 -5.97 5.77
N ASP A 172 16.58 -6.68 4.64
CA ASP A 172 15.36 -7.36 4.21
C ASP A 172 14.88 -8.32 5.31
N ASN A 173 13.68 -8.05 5.81
CA ASN A 173 13.03 -8.81 6.86
C ASN A 173 11.71 -9.37 6.30
N PHE A 174 11.78 -10.61 5.81
CA PHE A 174 10.64 -11.32 5.25
C PHE A 174 9.83 -11.99 6.34
N MET A 175 8.51 -11.92 6.22
CA MET A 175 7.54 -12.48 7.15
C MET A 175 6.43 -13.19 6.39
N THR A 176 6.01 -14.34 6.90
CA THR A 176 4.72 -14.97 6.53
C THR A 176 3.56 -14.08 6.97
N ALA A 177 2.36 -14.38 6.50
CA ALA A 177 1.15 -13.64 6.91
C ALA A 177 0.94 -13.67 8.43
N GLU A 178 1.16 -14.84 9.07
CA GLU A 178 1.04 -15.03 10.53
C GLU A 178 2.12 -14.27 11.31
N GLU A 179 3.35 -14.28 10.82
CA GLU A 179 4.45 -13.50 11.44
C GLU A 179 4.18 -12.00 11.30
N ALA A 180 3.69 -11.53 10.16
CA ALA A 180 3.32 -10.14 9.95
C ALA A 180 2.15 -9.71 10.85
N GLN A 181 1.20 -10.61 11.11
CA GLN A 181 0.14 -10.38 12.10
C GLN A 181 0.71 -10.28 13.52
N ALA A 182 1.56 -11.20 13.93
CA ALA A 182 2.21 -11.17 15.24
C ALA A 182 3.12 -9.94 15.40
N TYR A 183 3.72 -9.49 14.31
CA TYR A 183 4.53 -8.27 14.26
C TYR A 183 3.68 -7.00 14.40
N GLY A 184 2.44 -7.00 13.92
CA GLY A 184 1.51 -5.86 13.95
C GLY A 184 1.41 -5.11 12.63
N LEU A 185 1.98 -5.63 11.54
CA LEU A 185 1.86 -5.07 10.18
C LEU A 185 0.44 -5.26 9.61
N VAL A 186 -0.21 -6.37 9.95
CA VAL A 186 -1.61 -6.65 9.64
C VAL A 186 -2.38 -7.02 10.90
N ASP A 187 -3.69 -6.88 10.87
CA ASP A 187 -4.56 -7.17 12.00
C ASP A 187 -5.08 -8.62 11.99
N LYS A 188 -5.23 -9.21 10.80
CA LYS A 188 -5.83 -10.54 10.65
C LYS A 188 -5.37 -11.25 9.38
N VAL A 189 -5.10 -12.56 9.49
CA VAL A 189 -4.98 -13.45 8.33
C VAL A 189 -6.35 -14.00 7.98
N ILE A 190 -6.78 -13.90 6.71
CA ILE A 190 -8.11 -14.31 6.25
C ILE A 190 -8.02 -15.49 5.28
N TYR A 191 -8.71 -16.59 5.60
CA TYR A 191 -8.73 -17.82 4.81
C TYR A 191 -9.92 -17.90 3.85
N LYS A 192 -10.99 -17.18 4.14
CA LYS A 192 -12.21 -17.12 3.32
C LYS A 192 -12.81 -15.72 3.38
N ARG A 193 -13.40 -15.29 2.27
CA ARG A 193 -14.18 -14.04 2.23
C ARG A 193 -15.42 -14.22 3.14
N GLN A 194 -15.61 -13.24 4.02
CA GLN A 194 -16.80 -13.18 4.89
C GLN A 194 -17.93 -12.45 4.18
#